data_9aa5e46027f1df2daeb6f71340c7c20d
#
_entry.id   9aa5e46027f1df2daeb6f71340c7c20d
#
_cell.length_a   1.000
_cell.length_b   1.000
_cell.length_c   1.000
_cell.angle_alpha   90.00
_cell.angle_beta   90.00
_cell.angle_gamma   90.00
#
_symmetry.space_group_name_H-M   'P 1'
#
loop_
_entity.id
_entity.type
_entity.pdbx_description
1 polymer ?
#
loop_
_entity_poly.entity_id
_entity_poly.type
_entity_poly.pdbx_seq_one_letter_code
_entity_poly.pdbx_strand_id
1 'polypeptide(L)'
;MCQLSLIGLAFKLYDPDHLIGEREDIGITVALVPTDLPGVEIGRRHLPALQAFQNGPTRGRDVFIPVDNVIGGVAQVGQGWKMLMSALAAGRGISLPSLSAAGAAVAAHTTGAYARIREQFHQPIGRFPAIQERLGRMAATVYLLDAARRLTCAGIDHGHKPAVITAVMKEQATERLRVVVNDAMDVHGGKGVQDGPHNYLGTSYRSVPIGITVEGANIVTRSLIQFGQGAIRSHPYLLKEMTALEDPDRARRALVTLCATWAQKSRSNASSPRARSGSSSAVISLSR
;
A
#
# COMPACT_ATOMS: atom_id res chain seq x y z
N MET A 1 18.64 -6.88 -24.68
CA MET A 1 17.69 -7.35 -23.66
C MET A 1 18.36 -7.18 -22.31
N CYS A 2 17.72 -6.49 -21.38
CA CYS A 2 18.23 -6.43 -20.01
C CYS A 2 17.98 -7.81 -19.38
N GLN A 3 19.05 -8.58 -19.20
CA GLN A 3 18.96 -9.91 -18.60
C GLN A 3 19.02 -9.73 -17.07
N LEU A 4 18.05 -10.28 -16.36
CA LEU A 4 18.08 -10.31 -14.91
C LEU A 4 19.30 -11.15 -14.49
N SER A 5 20.24 -10.57 -13.77
CA SER A 5 21.49 -11.25 -13.35
C SER A 5 21.47 -11.65 -11.88
N LEU A 6 20.60 -11.04 -11.08
CA LEU A 6 20.55 -11.25 -9.64
C LEU A 6 19.10 -11.16 -9.14
N ILE A 7 18.73 -12.05 -8.24
CA ILE A 7 17.42 -12.10 -7.59
C ILE A 7 17.61 -11.84 -6.09
N GLY A 8 16.87 -10.89 -5.53
CA GLY A 8 16.67 -10.80 -4.09
C GLY A 8 15.53 -11.74 -3.68
N LEU A 9 15.86 -12.88 -3.10
CA LEU A 9 14.90 -13.91 -2.73
C LEU A 9 14.60 -13.84 -1.23
N ALA A 10 13.33 -13.68 -0.89
CA ALA A 10 12.83 -13.88 0.48
C ALA A 10 12.21 -15.28 0.56
N PHE A 11 12.70 -16.08 1.48
CA PHE A 11 12.26 -17.46 1.65
C PHE A 11 12.18 -17.86 3.11
N LYS A 12 11.40 -18.89 3.41
CA LYS A 12 11.34 -19.48 4.73
C LYS A 12 12.48 -20.46 4.90
N LEU A 13 13.31 -20.26 5.92
CA LEU A 13 14.45 -21.11 6.21
C LEU A 13 14.07 -22.17 7.23
N TYR A 14 14.40 -23.41 6.93
CA TYR A 14 14.35 -24.54 7.83
C TYR A 14 15.74 -25.06 8.12
N ASP A 15 16.02 -25.38 9.38
CA ASP A 15 17.28 -25.91 9.88
C ASP A 15 17.04 -27.22 10.66
N PRO A 16 16.76 -28.33 9.95
CA PRO A 16 16.46 -29.61 10.59
C PRO A 16 17.64 -30.23 11.33
N ASP A 17 18.86 -29.84 10.95
CA ASP A 17 20.11 -30.32 11.55
C ASP A 17 20.60 -29.44 12.70
N HIS A 18 19.86 -28.39 13.05
CA HIS A 18 20.16 -27.45 14.13
C HIS A 18 21.55 -26.80 14.03
N LEU A 19 21.99 -26.47 12.81
CA LEU A 19 23.30 -25.84 12.55
C LEU A 19 23.35 -24.37 12.98
N ILE A 20 22.19 -23.70 13.06
CA ILE A 20 22.10 -22.27 13.35
C ILE A 20 21.51 -22.01 14.75
N GLY A 21 20.72 -22.94 15.28
CA GLY A 21 20.10 -22.78 16.59
C GLY A 21 19.16 -23.91 16.97
N GLU A 22 18.42 -23.75 18.07
CA GLU A 22 17.55 -24.81 18.61
C GLU A 22 16.23 -24.98 17.85
N ARG A 23 15.86 -24.03 16.98
CA ARG A 23 14.58 -24.05 16.25
C ARG A 23 14.78 -24.54 14.83
N GLU A 24 13.97 -25.50 14.41
CA GLU A 24 13.93 -25.96 13.02
C GLU A 24 13.38 -24.86 12.07
N ASP A 25 12.30 -24.20 12.42
CA ASP A 25 11.72 -23.08 11.68
C ASP A 25 12.39 -21.77 12.11
N ILE A 26 13.38 -21.34 11.33
CA ILE A 26 14.13 -20.10 11.59
C ILE A 26 13.36 -18.86 11.15
N GLY A 27 12.43 -19.00 10.21
CA GLY A 27 11.64 -17.89 9.69
C GLY A 27 12.14 -17.34 8.36
N ILE A 28 11.68 -16.14 8.02
CA ILE A 28 12.00 -15.52 6.73
C ILE A 28 13.43 -15.00 6.71
N THR A 29 14.17 -15.45 5.69
CA THR A 29 15.55 -15.04 5.39
C THR A 29 15.58 -14.39 4.01
N VAL A 30 16.49 -13.46 3.77
CA VAL A 30 16.68 -12.81 2.47
C VAL A 30 18.09 -13.08 1.97
N ALA A 31 18.19 -13.58 0.74
CA ALA A 31 19.48 -13.86 0.10
C ALA A 31 19.52 -13.32 -1.34
N LEU A 32 20.74 -13.11 -1.82
CA LEU A 32 21.02 -12.78 -3.21
C LEU A 32 21.28 -14.05 -3.99
N VAL A 33 20.51 -14.28 -5.05
CA VAL A 33 20.60 -15.47 -5.90
C VAL A 33 21.00 -15.07 -7.31
N PRO A 34 22.24 -15.37 -7.74
CA PRO A 34 22.63 -15.22 -9.14
C PRO A 34 21.73 -16.06 -10.05
N THR A 35 21.37 -15.52 -11.21
CA THR A 35 20.40 -16.17 -12.11
C THR A 35 21.04 -17.22 -13.03
N ASP A 36 22.36 -17.30 -13.04
CA ASP A 36 23.16 -18.29 -13.77
C ASP A 36 23.45 -19.56 -12.94
N LEU A 37 22.99 -19.61 -11.69
CA LEU A 37 23.15 -20.81 -10.85
C LEU A 37 22.35 -22.00 -11.42
N PRO A 38 22.93 -23.21 -11.31
CA PRO A 38 22.20 -24.43 -11.64
C PRO A 38 20.88 -24.51 -10.89
N GLY A 39 19.82 -24.91 -11.58
CA GLY A 39 18.47 -25.00 -11.01
C GLY A 39 17.64 -23.71 -11.06
N VAL A 40 18.21 -22.59 -11.47
CA VAL A 40 17.48 -21.33 -11.70
C VAL A 40 16.99 -21.26 -13.15
N GLU A 41 15.70 -21.07 -13.34
CA GLU A 41 15.06 -20.93 -14.63
C GLU A 41 14.38 -19.55 -14.75
N ILE A 42 14.79 -18.77 -15.72
CA ILE A 42 14.16 -17.50 -16.08
C ILE A 42 13.12 -17.76 -17.17
N GLY A 43 11.85 -17.75 -16.81
CA GLY A 43 10.76 -18.03 -17.72
C GLY A 43 10.47 -16.91 -18.72
N ARG A 44 9.49 -17.17 -19.60
CA ARG A 44 9.09 -16.23 -20.65
C ARG A 44 8.60 -14.90 -20.04
N ARG A 45 9.13 -13.80 -20.57
CA ARG A 45 8.73 -12.45 -20.19
C ARG A 45 7.44 -12.01 -20.92
N HIS A 46 6.65 -11.18 -20.25
CA HIS A 46 5.42 -10.59 -20.78
C HIS A 46 5.35 -9.10 -20.38
N LEU A 47 4.44 -8.38 -21.01
CA LEU A 47 4.20 -6.95 -20.74
C LEU A 47 2.95 -6.81 -19.86
N PRO A 48 3.06 -6.52 -18.56
CA PRO A 48 1.89 -6.37 -17.68
C PRO A 48 1.01 -5.22 -18.16
N ALA A 49 -0.26 -5.50 -18.39
CA ALA A 49 -1.24 -4.54 -18.91
C ALA A 49 -0.72 -3.73 -20.13
N LEU A 50 0.07 -4.36 -20.99
CA LEU A 50 0.72 -3.77 -22.17
C LEU A 50 1.71 -2.64 -21.85
N GLN A 51 2.21 -2.55 -20.60
CA GLN A 51 3.23 -1.59 -20.23
C GLN A 51 4.62 -2.04 -20.72
N ALA A 52 5.50 -1.08 -20.97
CA ALA A 52 6.80 -1.32 -21.61
C ALA A 52 7.84 -2.02 -20.71
N PHE A 53 7.56 -2.30 -19.45
CA PHE A 53 8.47 -3.06 -18.60
C PHE A 53 8.22 -4.57 -18.70
N GLN A 54 9.30 -5.33 -18.58
CA GLN A 54 9.23 -6.78 -18.67
C GLN A 54 8.98 -7.41 -17.30
N ASN A 55 8.05 -8.36 -17.24
CA ASN A 55 7.78 -9.20 -16.10
C ASN A 55 7.68 -10.66 -16.54
N GLY A 56 7.81 -11.61 -15.62
CA GLY A 56 7.67 -13.03 -15.94
C GLY A 56 8.06 -13.93 -14.79
N PRO A 57 7.70 -15.21 -14.87
CA PRO A 57 8.01 -16.18 -13.84
C PRO A 57 9.52 -16.44 -13.73
N THR A 58 9.95 -16.69 -12.52
CA THR A 58 11.27 -17.22 -12.20
C THR A 58 11.07 -18.45 -11.32
N ARG A 59 11.77 -19.51 -11.58
CA ARG A 59 11.69 -20.78 -10.84
C ARG A 59 13.06 -21.16 -10.35
N GLY A 60 13.11 -21.83 -9.20
CA GLY A 60 14.31 -22.46 -8.68
C GLY A 60 13.98 -23.88 -8.21
N ARG A 61 14.85 -24.84 -8.51
CA ARG A 61 14.78 -26.20 -8.00
C ARG A 61 16.18 -26.64 -7.62
N ASP A 62 16.34 -27.10 -6.37
CA ASP A 62 17.61 -27.62 -5.85
C ASP A 62 18.78 -26.63 -6.06
N VAL A 63 18.52 -25.34 -5.87
CA VAL A 63 19.51 -24.28 -6.05
C VAL A 63 20.34 -24.16 -4.80
N PHE A 64 21.64 -24.42 -4.92
CA PHE A 64 22.60 -24.20 -3.84
C PHE A 64 23.01 -22.74 -3.76
N ILE A 65 22.89 -22.15 -2.56
CA ILE A 65 23.29 -20.76 -2.29
C ILE A 65 24.26 -20.78 -1.10
N PRO A 66 25.49 -20.24 -1.24
CA PRO A 66 26.37 -20.04 -0.10
C PRO A 66 25.74 -19.14 0.96
N VAL A 67 26.03 -19.39 2.23
CA VAL A 67 25.51 -18.57 3.34
C VAL A 67 25.96 -17.11 3.26
N ASP A 68 27.08 -16.85 2.62
CA ASP A 68 27.59 -15.49 2.35
C ASP A 68 26.67 -14.67 1.44
N ASN A 69 25.79 -15.33 0.69
CA ASN A 69 24.78 -14.66 -0.12
C ASN A 69 23.57 -14.19 0.72
N VAL A 70 23.46 -14.59 1.99
CA VAL A 70 22.43 -14.07 2.90
C VAL A 70 22.74 -12.61 3.22
N ILE A 71 21.75 -11.75 3.05
CA ILE A 71 21.90 -10.32 3.32
C ILE A 71 22.16 -10.09 4.81
N GLY A 72 23.36 -9.57 5.12
CA GLY A 72 23.83 -9.37 6.48
C GLY A 72 24.45 -10.62 7.14
N GLY A 73 24.68 -11.70 6.35
CA GLY A 73 25.34 -12.92 6.79
C GLY A 73 24.51 -13.77 7.77
N VAL A 74 25.14 -14.73 8.39
CA VAL A 74 24.51 -15.70 9.33
C VAL A 74 23.76 -15.01 10.46
N ALA A 75 24.27 -13.89 10.99
CA ALA A 75 23.64 -13.14 12.08
C ALA A 75 22.27 -12.55 11.72
N GLN A 76 21.94 -12.45 10.45
CA GLN A 76 20.68 -11.90 9.96
C GLN A 76 19.71 -12.99 9.41
N VAL A 77 20.08 -14.24 9.55
CA VAL A 77 19.16 -15.35 9.23
C VAL A 77 17.91 -15.26 10.11
N GLY A 78 16.74 -15.44 9.52
CA GLY A 78 15.45 -15.29 10.19
C GLY A 78 14.98 -13.85 10.41
N GLN A 79 15.80 -12.84 10.08
CA GLN A 79 15.43 -11.41 10.24
C GLN A 79 14.83 -10.78 8.96
N GLY A 80 14.61 -11.60 7.93
CA GLY A 80 14.17 -11.12 6.62
C GLY A 80 12.85 -10.36 6.63
N TRP A 81 11.90 -10.76 7.47
CA TRP A 81 10.64 -10.03 7.62
C TRP A 81 10.86 -8.59 8.10
N LYS A 82 11.70 -8.41 9.12
CA LYS A 82 12.05 -7.09 9.64
C LYS A 82 12.76 -6.23 8.60
N MET A 83 13.69 -6.83 7.83
CA MET A 83 14.39 -6.15 6.74
C MET A 83 13.43 -5.67 5.66
N LEU A 84 12.55 -6.56 5.18
CA LEU A 84 11.57 -6.24 4.15
C LEU A 84 10.63 -5.12 4.62
N MET A 85 10.09 -5.21 5.84
CA MET A 85 9.18 -4.19 6.37
C MET A 85 9.88 -2.84 6.54
N SER A 86 11.15 -2.81 6.91
CA SER A 86 11.90 -1.56 7.08
C SER A 86 12.28 -0.92 5.75
N ALA A 87 12.82 -1.69 4.81
CA ALA A 87 13.30 -1.19 3.53
C ALA A 87 12.15 -0.82 2.58
N LEU A 88 11.16 -1.73 2.45
CA LEU A 88 10.04 -1.52 1.52
C LEU A 88 9.03 -0.47 2.01
N ALA A 89 8.98 -0.19 3.32
CA ALA A 89 8.06 0.82 3.85
C ALA A 89 8.36 2.22 3.32
N ALA A 90 9.62 2.62 3.21
CA ALA A 90 10.00 3.92 2.67
C ALA A 90 9.62 4.03 1.19
N GLY A 91 10.06 3.07 0.35
CA GLY A 91 9.74 3.05 -1.09
C GLY A 91 8.24 3.08 -1.36
N ARG A 92 7.46 2.32 -0.61
CA ARG A 92 5.99 2.30 -0.69
C ARG A 92 5.36 3.67 -0.44
N GLY A 93 5.93 4.46 0.45
CA GLY A 93 5.45 5.81 0.76
C GLY A 93 5.84 6.87 -0.27
N ILE A 94 6.80 6.58 -1.14
CA ILE A 94 7.36 7.52 -2.12
C ILE A 94 6.91 7.19 -3.54
N SER A 95 7.24 5.99 -4.04
CA SER A 95 7.14 5.63 -5.45
C SER A 95 5.71 5.65 -5.97
N LEU A 96 4.84 4.81 -5.42
CA LEU A 96 3.46 4.70 -5.88
C LEU A 96 2.60 5.93 -5.54
N PRO A 97 2.73 6.58 -4.37
CA PRO A 97 2.07 7.86 -4.14
C PRO A 97 2.49 8.96 -5.11
N SER A 98 3.78 9.05 -5.47
CA SER A 98 4.28 10.02 -6.45
C SER A 98 3.76 9.74 -7.85
N LEU A 99 3.81 8.48 -8.29
CA LEU A 99 3.23 8.05 -9.56
C LEU A 99 1.73 8.34 -9.62
N SER A 100 1.01 8.05 -8.54
CA SER A 100 -0.44 8.28 -8.47
C SER A 100 -0.81 9.76 -8.49
N ALA A 101 -0.06 10.61 -7.77
CA ALA A 101 -0.26 12.06 -7.78
C ALA A 101 0.03 12.65 -9.16
N ALA A 102 1.13 12.23 -9.81
CA ALA A 102 1.46 12.67 -11.16
C ALA A 102 0.42 12.20 -12.19
N GLY A 103 0.02 10.94 -12.15
CA GLY A 103 -1.00 10.39 -13.05
C GLY A 103 -2.35 11.08 -12.90
N ALA A 104 -2.76 11.36 -11.66
CA ALA A 104 -3.99 12.11 -11.39
C ALA A 104 -3.90 13.56 -11.91
N ALA A 105 -2.75 14.22 -11.72
CA ALA A 105 -2.53 15.58 -12.22
C ALA A 105 -2.58 15.64 -13.75
N VAL A 106 -1.93 14.71 -14.44
CA VAL A 106 -2.00 14.61 -15.91
C VAL A 106 -3.42 14.37 -16.38
N ALA A 107 -4.14 13.42 -15.78
CA ALA A 107 -5.52 13.13 -16.13
C ALA A 107 -6.43 14.35 -15.92
N ALA A 108 -6.32 15.04 -14.78
CA ALA A 108 -7.13 16.22 -14.48
C ALA A 108 -6.82 17.39 -15.44
N HIS A 109 -5.54 17.66 -15.70
CA HIS A 109 -5.11 18.74 -16.59
C HIS A 109 -5.58 18.52 -18.03
N THR A 110 -5.34 17.33 -18.57
CA THR A 110 -5.73 16.99 -19.95
C THR A 110 -7.24 16.94 -20.12
N THR A 111 -7.98 16.45 -19.12
CA THR A 111 -9.44 16.41 -19.14
C THR A 111 -10.03 17.82 -19.05
N GLY A 112 -9.46 18.70 -18.22
CA GLY A 112 -9.84 20.11 -18.15
C GLY A 112 -9.63 20.84 -19.49
N ALA A 113 -8.48 20.61 -20.14
CA ALA A 113 -8.20 21.15 -21.47
C ALA A 113 -9.21 20.63 -22.52
N TYR A 114 -9.45 19.32 -22.52
CA TYR A 114 -10.43 18.69 -23.42
C TYR A 114 -11.84 19.27 -23.22
N ALA A 115 -12.27 19.43 -21.98
CA ALA A 115 -13.61 19.96 -21.65
C ALA A 115 -13.82 21.41 -22.10
N ARG A 116 -12.72 22.18 -22.28
CA ARG A 116 -12.78 23.55 -22.81
C ARG A 116 -12.93 23.62 -24.32
N ILE A 117 -12.39 22.66 -25.07
CA ILE A 117 -12.36 22.69 -26.52
C ILE A 117 -13.40 21.77 -27.17
N ARG A 118 -13.81 20.71 -26.47
CA ARG A 118 -14.85 19.82 -26.96
C ARG A 118 -16.21 20.47 -26.82
N GLU A 119 -16.92 20.59 -27.93
CA GLU A 119 -18.28 21.16 -27.96
C GLU A 119 -19.33 20.08 -28.18
N GLN A 120 -20.44 20.23 -27.49
CA GLN A 120 -21.71 19.53 -27.68
C GLN A 120 -22.85 20.50 -27.35
N PHE A 121 -23.97 20.38 -28.08
CA PHE A 121 -25.11 21.27 -27.91
C PHE A 121 -24.72 22.76 -28.01
N HIS A 122 -23.83 23.09 -28.96
CA HIS A 122 -23.34 24.44 -29.28
C HIS A 122 -22.58 25.13 -28.14
N GLN A 123 -21.98 24.39 -27.23
CA GLN A 123 -21.13 24.94 -26.18
C GLN A 123 -20.04 23.95 -25.73
N PRO A 124 -18.94 24.44 -25.16
CA PRO A 124 -17.92 23.60 -24.53
C PRO A 124 -18.52 22.72 -23.45
N ILE A 125 -18.16 21.42 -23.45
CA ILE A 125 -18.74 20.45 -22.49
C ILE A 125 -18.42 20.80 -21.03
N GLY A 126 -17.35 21.52 -20.76
CA GLY A 126 -16.98 22.01 -19.43
C GLY A 126 -17.98 23.01 -18.82
N ARG A 127 -18.97 23.47 -19.58
CA ARG A 127 -20.05 24.30 -19.05
C ARG A 127 -21.20 23.50 -18.46
N PHE A 128 -21.26 22.18 -18.69
CA PHE A 128 -22.30 21.34 -18.11
C PHE A 128 -21.99 21.03 -16.64
N PRO A 129 -22.97 21.19 -15.72
CA PRO A 129 -22.78 20.97 -14.28
C PRO A 129 -22.21 19.58 -13.94
N ALA A 130 -22.67 18.52 -14.61
CA ALA A 130 -22.18 17.17 -14.40
C ALA A 130 -20.70 17.01 -14.78
N ILE A 131 -20.22 17.72 -15.79
CA ILE A 131 -18.80 17.74 -16.15
C ILE A 131 -18.00 18.57 -15.13
N GLN A 132 -18.54 19.71 -14.69
CA GLN A 132 -17.90 20.54 -13.67
C GLN A 132 -17.73 19.81 -12.34
N GLU A 133 -18.72 19.03 -11.93
CA GLU A 133 -18.63 18.18 -10.73
C GLU A 133 -17.45 17.21 -10.82
N ARG A 134 -17.32 16.48 -11.95
CA ARG A 134 -16.20 15.56 -12.14
C ARG A 134 -14.86 16.28 -12.16
N LEU A 135 -14.74 17.38 -12.89
CA LEU A 135 -13.51 18.19 -12.93
C LEU A 135 -13.14 18.72 -11.54
N GLY A 136 -14.13 19.19 -10.76
CA GLY A 136 -13.94 19.65 -9.39
C GLY A 136 -13.43 18.52 -8.47
N ARG A 137 -14.03 17.33 -8.56
CA ARG A 137 -13.59 16.15 -7.80
C ARG A 137 -12.17 15.72 -8.16
N MET A 138 -11.84 15.71 -9.46
CA MET A 138 -10.49 15.42 -9.94
C MET A 138 -9.48 16.42 -9.39
N ALA A 139 -9.76 17.72 -9.49
CA ALA A 139 -8.86 18.79 -9.01
C ALA A 139 -8.65 18.69 -7.48
N ALA A 140 -9.71 18.49 -6.71
CA ALA A 140 -9.62 18.30 -5.26
C ALA A 140 -8.78 17.06 -4.90
N THR A 141 -8.94 15.98 -5.65
CA THR A 141 -8.17 14.74 -5.45
C THR A 141 -6.68 14.96 -5.75
N VAL A 142 -6.34 15.66 -6.82
CA VAL A 142 -4.94 16.02 -7.17
C VAL A 142 -4.30 16.82 -6.05
N TYR A 143 -5.00 17.86 -5.56
CA TYR A 143 -4.50 18.67 -4.45
C TYR A 143 -4.24 17.84 -3.19
N LEU A 144 -5.21 16.99 -2.82
CA LEU A 144 -5.10 16.10 -1.66
C LEU A 144 -3.91 15.15 -1.78
N LEU A 145 -3.74 14.52 -2.94
CA LEU A 145 -2.66 13.57 -3.18
C LEU A 145 -1.28 14.23 -3.14
N ASP A 146 -1.13 15.41 -3.73
CA ASP A 146 0.14 16.13 -3.70
C ASP A 146 0.49 16.59 -2.29
N ALA A 147 -0.45 17.14 -1.55
CA ALA A 147 -0.25 17.56 -0.16
C ALA A 147 0.13 16.38 0.76
N ALA A 148 -0.60 15.27 0.67
CA ALA A 148 -0.35 14.09 1.48
C ALA A 148 0.99 13.42 1.13
N ARG A 149 1.35 13.36 -0.16
CA ARG A 149 2.64 12.87 -0.63
C ARG A 149 3.80 13.71 -0.06
N ARG A 150 3.71 15.03 -0.17
CA ARG A 150 4.73 15.96 0.34
C ARG A 150 4.91 15.81 1.85
N LEU A 151 3.81 15.72 2.60
CA LEU A 151 3.85 15.51 4.04
C LEU A 151 4.52 14.18 4.41
N THR A 152 4.23 13.11 3.69
CA THR A 152 4.83 11.79 3.92
C THR A 152 6.33 11.81 3.62
N CYS A 153 6.74 12.41 2.50
CA CYS A 153 8.15 12.54 2.14
C CYS A 153 8.91 13.40 3.16
N ALA A 154 8.35 14.53 3.58
CA ALA A 154 8.96 15.37 4.61
C ALA A 154 9.15 14.62 5.94
N GLY A 155 8.19 13.78 6.34
CA GLY A 155 8.34 12.93 7.52
C GLY A 155 9.52 11.95 7.39
N ILE A 156 9.72 11.37 6.20
CA ILE A 156 10.85 10.48 5.92
C ILE A 156 12.17 11.27 5.94
N ASP A 157 12.21 12.44 5.33
CA ASP A 157 13.40 13.32 5.30
C ASP A 157 13.83 13.75 6.72
N HIS A 158 12.87 13.90 7.62
CA HIS A 158 13.13 14.13 9.06
C HIS A 158 13.52 12.86 9.84
N GLY A 159 13.79 11.75 9.18
CA GLY A 159 14.24 10.50 9.79
C GLY A 159 13.13 9.64 10.41
N HIS A 160 11.86 10.00 10.24
CA HIS A 160 10.77 9.15 10.70
C HIS A 160 10.67 7.87 9.87
N LYS A 161 10.23 6.77 10.52
CA LYS A 161 9.98 5.47 9.86
C LYS A 161 8.47 5.15 9.87
N PRO A 162 7.67 5.84 9.06
CA PRO A 162 6.21 5.82 9.14
C PRO A 162 5.61 4.58 8.43
N ALA A 163 5.87 3.37 8.94
CA ALA A 163 5.47 2.12 8.30
C ALA A 163 3.96 2.01 8.01
N VAL A 164 3.11 2.54 8.89
CA VAL A 164 1.65 2.53 8.71
C VAL A 164 1.21 3.64 7.76
N ILE A 165 1.73 4.87 7.93
CA ILE A 165 1.38 6.01 7.06
C ILE A 165 1.76 5.74 5.60
N THR A 166 2.94 5.15 5.35
CA THR A 166 3.36 4.78 3.98
C THR A 166 2.42 3.76 3.34
N ALA A 167 1.87 2.84 4.14
CA ALA A 167 0.87 1.89 3.68
C ALA A 167 -0.47 2.57 3.37
N VAL A 168 -0.91 3.50 4.21
CA VAL A 168 -2.11 4.33 3.97
C VAL A 168 -1.95 5.12 2.67
N MET A 169 -0.79 5.78 2.51
CA MET A 169 -0.51 6.57 1.31
C MET A 169 -0.54 5.73 0.03
N LYS A 170 0.09 4.54 0.04
CA LYS A 170 0.10 3.66 -1.12
C LYS A 170 -1.32 3.24 -1.52
N GLU A 171 -2.10 2.77 -0.57
CA GLU A 171 -3.47 2.30 -0.82
C GLU A 171 -4.38 3.45 -1.27
N GLN A 172 -4.42 4.53 -0.52
CA GLN A 172 -5.29 5.67 -0.82
C GLN A 172 -4.91 6.38 -2.13
N ALA A 173 -3.61 6.52 -2.42
CA ALA A 173 -3.18 7.18 -3.63
C ALA A 173 -3.53 6.38 -4.90
N THR A 174 -3.32 5.07 -4.88
CA THR A 174 -3.62 4.21 -6.03
C THR A 174 -5.12 4.06 -6.28
N GLU A 175 -5.95 3.97 -5.23
CA GLU A 175 -7.41 3.92 -5.37
C GLU A 175 -7.98 5.27 -5.85
N ARG A 176 -7.45 6.38 -5.36
CA ARG A 176 -7.87 7.71 -5.82
C ARG A 176 -7.46 7.99 -7.25
N LEU A 177 -6.28 7.50 -7.68
CA LEU A 177 -5.89 7.55 -9.09
C LEU A 177 -6.89 6.79 -9.96
N ARG A 178 -7.34 5.61 -9.53
CA ARG A 178 -8.38 4.84 -10.25
C ARG A 178 -9.63 5.66 -10.48
N VAL A 179 -10.12 6.34 -9.45
CA VAL A 179 -11.31 7.20 -9.55
C VAL A 179 -11.09 8.36 -10.52
N VAL A 180 -9.95 9.06 -10.40
CA VAL A 180 -9.61 10.19 -11.28
C VAL A 180 -9.51 9.76 -12.74
N VAL A 181 -8.88 8.63 -13.01
CA VAL A 181 -8.75 8.12 -14.40
C VAL A 181 -10.10 7.68 -14.95
N ASN A 182 -10.95 7.06 -14.15
CA ASN A 182 -12.34 6.72 -14.56
C ASN A 182 -13.13 7.99 -14.90
N ASP A 183 -13.09 9.01 -14.05
CA ASP A 183 -13.75 10.29 -14.33
C ASP A 183 -13.22 10.94 -15.63
N ALA A 184 -11.91 10.87 -15.85
CA ALA A 184 -11.29 11.36 -17.08
C ALA A 184 -11.80 10.60 -18.31
N MET A 185 -11.87 9.27 -18.25
CA MET A 185 -12.40 8.43 -19.31
C MET A 185 -13.87 8.76 -19.63
N ASP A 186 -14.69 8.93 -18.59
CA ASP A 186 -16.10 9.28 -18.75
C ASP A 186 -16.29 10.65 -19.42
N VAL A 187 -15.49 11.65 -19.06
CA VAL A 187 -15.55 13.00 -19.66
C VAL A 187 -15.09 12.96 -21.14
N HIS A 188 -14.11 12.12 -21.48
CA HIS A 188 -13.64 11.98 -22.85
C HIS A 188 -14.59 11.14 -23.73
N GLY A 189 -15.39 10.26 -23.10
CA GLY A 189 -16.34 9.42 -23.82
C GLY A 189 -15.66 8.55 -24.90
N GLY A 190 -16.18 8.56 -26.12
CA GLY A 190 -15.65 7.76 -27.23
C GLY A 190 -14.17 7.96 -27.52
N LYS A 191 -13.64 9.18 -27.32
CA LYS A 191 -12.20 9.45 -27.46
C LYS A 191 -11.36 8.67 -26.43
N GLY A 192 -11.87 8.45 -25.22
CA GLY A 192 -11.18 7.71 -24.16
C GLY A 192 -11.09 6.21 -24.43
N VAL A 193 -11.98 5.63 -25.23
CA VAL A 193 -12.02 4.20 -25.50
C VAL A 193 -11.38 3.80 -26.84
N GLN A 194 -11.07 4.75 -27.71
CA GLN A 194 -10.36 4.48 -28.95
C GLN A 194 -8.90 4.13 -28.67
N ASP A 195 -8.41 3.03 -29.22
CA ASP A 195 -6.96 2.74 -29.17
C ASP A 195 -6.18 3.58 -30.18
N GLY A 196 -4.90 3.80 -29.88
CA GLY A 196 -3.98 4.50 -30.76
C GLY A 196 -3.28 5.68 -30.09
N PRO A 197 -2.40 6.38 -30.83
CA PRO A 197 -1.49 7.38 -30.28
C PRO A 197 -2.19 8.64 -29.73
N HIS A 198 -3.42 8.87 -30.15
CA HIS A 198 -4.22 10.02 -29.69
C HIS A 198 -4.99 9.76 -28.39
N ASN A 199 -4.98 8.52 -27.88
CA ASN A 199 -5.57 8.20 -26.59
C ASN A 199 -4.51 8.23 -25.48
N TYR A 200 -4.29 9.40 -24.91
CA TYR A 200 -3.35 9.61 -23.81
C TYR A 200 -3.83 9.10 -22.45
N LEU A 201 -5.11 8.69 -22.33
CA LEU A 201 -5.67 8.13 -21.09
C LEU A 201 -5.64 6.59 -21.07
N GLY A 202 -5.74 5.94 -22.21
CA GLY A 202 -5.90 4.49 -22.29
C GLY A 202 -4.78 3.70 -21.62
N THR A 203 -3.53 4.16 -21.76
CA THR A 203 -2.38 3.55 -21.08
C THR A 203 -2.48 3.71 -19.56
N SER A 204 -2.81 4.90 -19.06
CA SER A 204 -3.01 5.14 -17.63
C SER A 204 -4.15 4.27 -17.08
N TYR A 205 -5.28 4.21 -17.79
CA TYR A 205 -6.43 3.40 -17.40
C TYR A 205 -6.07 1.91 -17.25
N ARG A 206 -5.35 1.35 -18.21
CA ARG A 206 -4.92 -0.06 -18.18
C ARG A 206 -3.86 -0.33 -17.11
N SER A 207 -3.01 0.64 -16.77
CA SER A 207 -1.91 0.47 -15.83
C SER A 207 -2.29 0.64 -14.36
N VAL A 208 -3.40 1.30 -14.05
CA VAL A 208 -3.87 1.51 -12.66
C VAL A 208 -3.89 0.23 -11.82
N PRO A 209 -4.40 -0.93 -12.30
CA PRO A 209 -4.39 -2.17 -11.52
C PRO A 209 -3.00 -2.65 -11.10
N ILE A 210 -1.95 -2.28 -11.85
CA ILE A 210 -0.57 -2.64 -11.50
C ILE A 210 -0.21 -1.99 -10.16
N GLY A 211 -0.42 -0.67 -10.02
CA GLY A 211 -0.14 0.05 -8.78
C GLY A 211 -0.94 -0.47 -7.58
N ILE A 212 -2.14 -0.99 -7.82
CA ILE A 212 -2.98 -1.60 -6.78
C ILE A 212 -2.42 -2.95 -6.33
N THR A 213 -1.78 -3.68 -7.25
CA THR A 213 -1.29 -5.05 -7.02
C THR A 213 0.12 -5.08 -6.42
N VAL A 214 1.05 -4.25 -6.94
CA VAL A 214 2.46 -4.28 -6.53
C VAL A 214 2.72 -3.55 -5.21
N GLU A 215 3.90 -3.74 -4.64
CA GLU A 215 4.35 -3.18 -3.34
C GLU A 215 3.39 -3.52 -2.18
N GLY A 216 2.86 -4.72 -2.21
CA GLY A 216 1.77 -5.18 -1.33
C GLY A 216 0.40 -4.80 -1.90
N ALA A 217 -0.37 -5.79 -2.32
CA ALA A 217 -1.72 -5.57 -2.84
C ALA A 217 -2.56 -4.75 -1.84
N ASN A 218 -3.40 -3.86 -2.34
CA ASN A 218 -4.19 -2.96 -1.48
C ASN A 218 -5.02 -3.72 -0.44
N ILE A 219 -5.53 -4.92 -0.79
CA ILE A 219 -6.26 -5.78 0.15
C ILE A 219 -5.37 -6.15 1.35
N VAL A 220 -4.14 -6.62 1.08
CA VAL A 220 -3.16 -6.99 2.11
C VAL A 220 -2.70 -5.76 2.90
N THR A 221 -2.40 -4.67 2.20
CA THR A 221 -1.94 -3.42 2.80
C THR A 221 -2.97 -2.87 3.78
N ARG A 222 -4.25 -2.86 3.40
CA ARG A 222 -5.35 -2.41 4.25
C ARG A 222 -5.57 -3.33 5.45
N SER A 223 -5.59 -4.64 5.23
CA SER A 223 -5.93 -5.60 6.28
C SER A 223 -4.78 -5.86 7.25
N LEU A 224 -3.56 -6.13 6.76
CA LEU A 224 -2.44 -6.51 7.61
C LEU A 224 -1.65 -5.33 8.14
N ILE A 225 -1.50 -4.26 7.36
CA ILE A 225 -0.64 -3.13 7.76
C ILE A 225 -1.46 -2.02 8.40
N GLN A 226 -2.47 -1.49 7.71
CA GLN A 226 -3.27 -0.39 8.26
C GLN A 226 -4.10 -0.85 9.45
N PHE A 227 -4.89 -1.90 9.28
CA PHE A 227 -5.74 -2.40 10.35
C PHE A 227 -4.93 -3.18 11.39
N GLY A 228 -4.25 -4.26 11.02
CA GLY A 228 -3.51 -5.11 11.95
C GLY A 228 -2.44 -4.35 12.71
N GLN A 229 -1.42 -3.84 12.03
CA GLN A 229 -0.32 -3.12 12.70
C GLN A 229 -0.73 -1.74 13.22
N GLY A 230 -1.57 -1.01 12.48
CA GLY A 230 -2.05 0.31 12.88
C GLY A 230 -2.92 0.24 14.14
N ALA A 231 -3.89 -0.67 14.18
CA ALA A 231 -4.76 -0.88 15.32
C ALA A 231 -3.98 -1.33 16.56
N ILE A 232 -3.08 -2.32 16.39
CA ILE A 232 -2.24 -2.84 17.49
C ILE A 232 -1.37 -1.74 18.10
N ARG A 233 -0.79 -0.87 17.26
CA ARG A 233 0.10 0.21 17.73
C ARG A 233 -0.63 1.41 18.29
N SER A 234 -1.81 1.72 17.78
CA SER A 234 -2.61 2.89 18.17
C SER A 234 -3.49 2.63 19.38
N HIS A 235 -3.95 1.38 19.54
CA HIS A 235 -4.83 1.03 20.64
C HIS A 235 -4.04 0.88 21.95
N PRO A 236 -4.44 1.56 23.03
CA PRO A 236 -3.65 1.63 24.28
C PRO A 236 -3.50 0.27 24.98
N TYR A 237 -4.36 -0.67 24.71
CA TYR A 237 -4.43 -1.96 25.41
C TYR A 237 -4.21 -3.19 24.52
N LEU A 238 -4.52 -3.12 23.22
CA LEU A 238 -4.56 -4.29 22.34
C LEU A 238 -3.25 -5.09 22.32
N LEU A 239 -2.10 -4.42 22.20
CA LEU A 239 -0.80 -5.09 22.25
C LEU A 239 -0.56 -5.80 23.60
N LYS A 240 -0.97 -5.18 24.70
CA LYS A 240 -0.85 -5.77 26.04
C LYS A 240 -1.74 -6.98 26.20
N GLU A 241 -2.95 -6.93 25.67
CA GLU A 241 -3.91 -8.07 25.66
C GLU A 241 -3.37 -9.23 24.85
N MET A 242 -2.87 -8.96 23.63
CA MET A 242 -2.26 -10.01 22.77
C MET A 242 -1.06 -10.68 23.45
N THR A 243 -0.14 -9.86 24.01
CA THR A 243 1.04 -10.41 24.72
C THR A 243 0.66 -11.19 25.97
N ALA A 244 -0.42 -10.79 26.65
CA ALA A 244 -0.91 -11.49 27.82
C ALA A 244 -1.50 -12.88 27.49
N LEU A 245 -2.04 -13.06 26.29
CA LEU A 245 -2.59 -14.34 25.83
C LEU A 245 -1.49 -15.40 25.53
N GLU A 246 -0.25 -14.94 25.26
CA GLU A 246 0.91 -15.82 25.04
C GLU A 246 1.44 -16.46 26.35
N ASP A 247 1.09 -15.92 27.52
CA ASP A 247 1.46 -16.42 28.83
C ASP A 247 0.21 -16.67 29.68
N PRO A 248 -0.23 -17.94 29.84
CA PRO A 248 -1.45 -18.27 30.55
C PRO A 248 -1.52 -17.77 32.00
N ASP A 249 -0.38 -17.69 32.70
CA ASP A 249 -0.32 -17.24 34.10
C ASP A 249 -0.35 -15.69 34.18
N ARG A 250 0.14 -15.01 33.17
CA ARG A 250 0.04 -13.55 33.01
C ARG A 250 -1.31 -13.12 32.47
N ALA A 251 -1.92 -13.92 31.59
CA ALA A 251 -3.19 -13.61 30.93
C ALA A 251 -4.29 -13.26 31.94
N ARG A 252 -4.44 -14.05 32.98
CA ARG A 252 -5.47 -13.85 34.01
C ARG A 252 -5.26 -12.58 34.83
N ARG A 253 -4.00 -12.26 35.19
CA ARG A 253 -3.64 -11.04 35.93
C ARG A 253 -3.74 -9.79 35.09
N ALA A 254 -3.30 -9.85 33.82
CA ALA A 254 -3.38 -8.74 32.88
C ALA A 254 -4.84 -8.41 32.51
N LEU A 255 -5.70 -9.39 32.30
CA LEU A 255 -7.10 -9.21 31.98
C LEU A 255 -7.85 -8.50 33.11
N VAL A 256 -7.63 -8.92 34.36
CA VAL A 256 -8.22 -8.28 35.56
C VAL A 256 -7.77 -6.81 35.68
N THR A 257 -6.49 -6.54 35.47
CA THR A 257 -5.94 -5.17 35.55
C THR A 257 -6.47 -4.29 34.41
N LEU A 258 -6.57 -4.80 33.19
CA LEU A 258 -7.10 -4.09 32.02
C LEU A 258 -8.59 -3.78 32.17
N CYS A 259 -9.38 -4.73 32.62
CA CYS A 259 -10.81 -4.53 32.90
C CYS A 259 -11.03 -3.49 34.01
N ALA A 260 -10.24 -3.50 35.07
CA ALA A 260 -10.31 -2.51 36.15
C ALA A 260 -9.95 -1.09 35.65
N THR A 261 -8.90 -0.98 34.84
CA THR A 261 -8.44 0.29 34.28
C THR A 261 -9.45 0.86 33.28
N TRP A 262 -10.06 -0.01 32.45
CA TRP A 262 -11.11 0.39 31.52
C TRP A 262 -12.37 0.86 32.26
N ALA A 263 -12.81 0.15 33.27
CA ALA A 263 -13.96 0.52 34.10
C ALA A 263 -13.74 1.86 34.82
N GLN A 264 -12.53 2.13 35.29
CA GLN A 264 -12.16 3.38 35.94
C GLN A 264 -12.17 4.57 34.95
N LYS A 265 -11.67 4.36 33.72
CA LYS A 265 -11.62 5.37 32.66
C LYS A 265 -12.99 5.67 32.08
N SER A 266 -13.86 4.67 31.98
CA SER A 266 -15.25 4.85 31.58
C SER A 266 -16.05 5.67 32.60
N ARG A 267 -15.78 5.48 33.89
CA ARG A 267 -16.38 6.29 34.97
C ARG A 267 -15.88 7.75 34.97
N SER A 268 -14.60 7.98 34.71
CA SER A 268 -14.04 9.35 34.63
C SER A 268 -14.55 10.12 33.42
N ASN A 269 -14.76 9.48 32.29
CA ASN A 269 -15.36 10.10 31.12
C ASN A 269 -16.87 10.39 31.26
N ALA A 270 -17.59 9.56 32.02
CA ALA A 270 -19.00 9.79 32.33
C ALA A 270 -19.22 10.96 33.34
N SER A 271 -18.21 11.27 34.13
CA SER A 271 -18.24 12.37 35.12
C SER A 271 -17.70 13.71 34.60
N SER A 272 -17.22 13.76 33.35
CA SER A 272 -16.71 15.00 32.74
C SER A 272 -17.86 15.97 32.41
N PRO A 273 -17.79 17.26 32.76
CA PRO A 273 -18.84 18.26 32.50
C PRO A 273 -19.22 18.44 31.02
N ARG A 274 -18.38 17.99 30.09
CA ARG A 274 -18.64 18.05 28.64
C ARG A 274 -19.73 17.10 28.13
N ALA A 275 -20.16 16.12 28.94
CA ALA A 275 -21.20 15.18 28.56
C ALA A 275 -22.63 15.72 28.77
N ARG A 276 -22.80 16.94 29.28
CA ARG A 276 -24.15 17.51 29.60
C ARG A 276 -24.66 18.55 28.63
N SER A 277 -23.98 18.88 27.54
CA SER A 277 -24.51 19.82 26.53
C SER A 277 -24.42 19.21 25.14
N GLY A 278 -25.54 18.64 24.70
CA GLY A 278 -25.69 18.21 23.31
C GLY A 278 -26.41 16.88 23.14
N SER A 279 -27.73 16.89 23.40
CA SER A 279 -28.62 15.90 22.84
C SER A 279 -28.78 16.21 21.34
N SER A 280 -27.92 15.66 20.49
CA SER A 280 -28.24 15.47 19.08
C SER A 280 -27.92 14.01 18.73
N SER A 281 -29.02 13.28 18.59
CA SER A 281 -29.08 11.89 18.18
C SER A 281 -28.55 11.78 16.75
N ALA A 282 -27.31 11.37 16.58
CA ALA A 282 -26.82 10.90 15.30
C ALA A 282 -27.23 9.43 15.14
N VAL A 283 -28.34 9.19 14.48
CA VAL A 283 -28.74 7.86 14.02
C VAL A 283 -27.84 7.53 12.82
N ILE A 284 -26.86 6.66 13.01
CA ILE A 284 -26.13 6.08 11.89
C ILE A 284 -26.99 4.94 11.35
N SER A 285 -27.70 5.19 10.26
CA SER A 285 -28.36 4.17 9.47
C SER A 285 -27.33 3.42 8.66
N LEU A 286 -27.07 2.17 9.02
CA LEU A 286 -26.38 1.19 8.18
C LEU A 286 -27.44 0.58 7.24
N SER A 287 -27.54 1.08 6.02
CA SER A 287 -28.24 0.39 4.93
C SER A 287 -27.29 -0.58 4.25
N ARG A 288 -27.80 -1.77 3.99
CA ARG A 288 -27.21 -2.98 3.43
C ARG A 288 -26.45 -2.77 2.12
#